data_a6df9384eb530646f6c3c2e4660773c5
#
_entry.id   a6df9384eb530646f6c3c2e4660773c5
#
_cell.length_a   1.000
_cell.length_b   1.000
_cell.length_c   1.000
_cell.angle_alpha   90.00
_cell.angle_beta   90.00
_cell.angle_gamma   90.00
#
_symmetry.space_group_name_H-M   'P 1'
#
loop_
_entity.id
_entity.type
_entity.pdbx_description
1 polymer ?
#
loop_
_entity_poly.entity_id
_entity_poly.type
_entity_poly.pdbx_seq_one_letter_code
_entity_poly.pdbx_strand_id
1 'polypeptide(L)'
;MKNNMMKKLLTLVLAGAMTLSLAACGAKDPQPDSGTDGSTPRGFRVAIIKQLDHASLDEIANAVAAELDQLAQTEGVKIEYEITSGQGDQTILKQLADQAIADGVDAIVPIATSAAQIAALSAEDSKTPVVYAAISDPAAANLTGIDYVTGTSDALNTEFIMDMMFAQNPNVAKVGLLYSLSEPNSAQPITDAKAYLDAKGIAYVEQTANTNDEVVAAASALIADGVGAVFTPTDNVIMAAELAIAEDFAKNGIPHYTGADSFVRNGAYATCGVNYTDLGTKTADLAYSAITEGMGSMEDYYLMDGGIITVNTDTAAMIGKQAEYSCFNSMGTVVEVTTTKD
;
A
#
# COMPACT_ATOMS: atom_id res chain seq x y z
N MET A 1 55.12 -11.68 40.84
CA MET A 1 54.80 -12.47 42.04
C MET A 1 53.44 -13.12 41.79
N LYS A 2 53.48 -14.41 41.45
CA LYS A 2 52.99 -15.54 42.27
C LYS A 2 51.44 -15.51 42.38
N ASN A 3 50.67 -16.51 42.10
CA ASN A 3 50.79 -17.96 41.84
C ASN A 3 49.38 -18.41 41.41
N ASN A 4 49.22 -19.19 40.34
CA ASN A 4 49.12 -20.67 40.34
C ASN A 4 48.08 -21.22 41.35
N MET A 5 47.18 -22.01 40.95
CA MET A 5 47.19 -23.45 40.57
C MET A 5 45.81 -23.97 40.99
N MET A 6 45.10 -24.71 40.31
CA MET A 6 45.23 -26.06 39.74
C MET A 6 44.16 -27.00 40.28
N LYS A 7 43.46 -27.69 39.40
CA LYS A 7 43.10 -29.12 39.44
C LYS A 7 42.00 -29.53 40.47
N LYS A 8 41.05 -30.38 40.21
CA LYS A 8 40.94 -31.65 39.46
C LYS A 8 39.50 -32.15 39.55
N LEU A 9 39.02 -32.75 38.48
CA LEU A 9 38.45 -34.10 38.34
C LEU A 9 37.70 -34.73 39.55
N LEU A 10 36.46 -35.13 39.32
CA LEU A 10 36.00 -36.46 39.70
C LEU A 10 34.86 -36.96 38.79
N THR A 11 35.20 -38.01 38.06
CA THR A 11 34.33 -38.92 37.30
C THR A 11 33.65 -39.87 38.30
N LEU A 12 32.33 -40.16 38.16
CA LEU A 12 31.77 -41.41 38.65
C LEU A 12 30.70 -41.94 37.72
N VAL A 13 31.05 -43.09 37.15
CA VAL A 13 30.20 -44.03 36.40
C VAL A 13 29.40 -44.84 37.41
N LEU A 14 28.09 -45.05 37.14
CA LEU A 14 27.44 -46.25 37.65
C LEU A 14 26.43 -46.75 36.65
N ALA A 15 26.67 -47.95 36.17
CA ALA A 15 25.84 -48.79 35.29
C ALA A 15 24.95 -49.69 36.13
N GLY A 16 23.86 -50.17 35.54
CA GLY A 16 23.04 -51.29 36.00
C GLY A 16 21.57 -50.92 36.20
N ALA A 17 20.57 -51.60 35.74
CA ALA A 17 20.46 -52.97 35.23
C ALA A 17 19.13 -53.08 34.47
N MET A 18 19.12 -53.91 33.40
CA MET A 18 17.95 -54.43 32.70
C MET A 18 17.08 -55.27 33.64
N THR A 19 15.73 -55.13 33.50
CA THR A 19 14.83 -56.24 33.77
C THR A 19 13.81 -56.34 32.64
N LEU A 20 13.94 -57.39 31.85
CA LEU A 20 12.92 -57.93 30.96
C LEU A 20 11.80 -58.52 31.84
N SER A 21 10.55 -58.21 31.47
CA SER A 21 9.41 -59.08 31.81
C SER A 21 8.55 -59.25 30.56
N LEU A 22 8.68 -60.45 29.95
CA LEU A 22 7.71 -60.98 29.01
C LEU A 22 6.52 -61.55 29.80
N ALA A 23 5.29 -61.20 29.39
CA ALA A 23 4.10 -62.01 29.60
C ALA A 23 3.11 -61.66 28.49
N ALA A 24 2.97 -62.44 27.58
CA ALA A 24 2.04 -63.41 27.00
C ALA A 24 0.64 -62.89 26.65
N CYS A 25 0.40 -62.98 25.32
CA CYS A 25 -0.81 -63.36 24.59
C CYS A 25 -2.21 -63.01 25.10
N GLY A 26 -2.92 -62.23 24.32
CA GLY A 26 -4.37 -62.16 24.22
C GLY A 26 -4.73 -61.48 22.89
N ALA A 27 -4.96 -62.30 21.87
CA ALA A 27 -5.47 -61.83 20.56
C ALA A 27 -6.89 -61.27 20.74
N LYS A 28 -7.07 -59.98 20.41
CA LYS A 28 -8.36 -59.41 20.00
C LYS A 28 -8.13 -58.70 18.68
N ASP A 29 -9.04 -58.96 17.73
CA ASP A 29 -9.09 -58.33 16.43
C ASP A 29 -9.00 -56.80 16.54
N PRO A 30 -8.25 -56.12 15.67
CA PRO A 30 -8.27 -54.66 15.59
C PRO A 30 -9.56 -54.20 14.96
N GLN A 31 -10.46 -53.70 15.78
CA GLN A 31 -11.54 -52.82 15.30
C GLN A 31 -10.87 -51.60 14.66
N PRO A 32 -11.31 -51.14 13.47
CA PRO A 32 -10.75 -49.94 12.90
C PRO A 32 -11.14 -48.76 13.82
N ASP A 33 -10.14 -48.24 14.46
CA ASP A 33 -10.24 -46.99 15.19
C ASP A 33 -10.50 -45.90 14.15
N SER A 34 -11.74 -45.41 14.12
CA SER A 34 -12.08 -44.20 13.41
C SER A 34 -11.44 -43.04 14.21
N GLY A 35 -10.15 -42.93 14.05
CA GLY A 35 -9.40 -41.76 14.46
C GLY A 35 -9.96 -40.56 13.69
N THR A 36 -10.82 -39.81 14.33
CA THR A 36 -11.00 -38.41 13.97
C THR A 36 -9.62 -37.77 14.07
N ASP A 37 -9.00 -37.59 12.90
CA ASP A 37 -7.78 -36.81 12.76
C ASP A 37 -8.11 -35.39 13.23
N GLY A 38 -7.82 -35.15 14.51
CA GLY A 38 -7.93 -33.84 15.13
C GLY A 38 -6.76 -32.95 14.70
N SER A 39 -6.49 -32.90 13.41
CA SER A 39 -5.62 -31.87 12.86
C SER A 39 -6.36 -30.53 13.06
N THR A 40 -5.94 -29.76 14.02
CA THR A 40 -6.28 -28.34 14.09
C THR A 40 -6.02 -27.79 12.68
N PRO A 41 -7.00 -27.15 12.02
CA PRO A 41 -6.75 -26.58 10.70
C PRO A 41 -5.49 -25.73 10.77
N ARG A 42 -4.54 -25.98 9.87
CA ARG A 42 -3.34 -25.12 9.77
C ARG A 42 -3.83 -23.70 9.53
N GLY A 43 -3.46 -22.79 10.41
CA GLY A 43 -3.76 -21.37 10.20
C GLY A 43 -2.97 -20.83 9.00
N PHE A 44 -3.49 -19.80 8.38
CA PHE A 44 -2.81 -19.06 7.31
C PHE A 44 -1.95 -17.94 7.88
N ARG A 45 -0.88 -17.60 7.19
CA ARG A 45 0.00 -16.48 7.55
C ARG A 45 0.16 -15.54 6.38
N VAL A 46 -0.03 -14.24 6.61
CA VAL A 46 0.05 -13.18 5.60
C VAL A 46 1.06 -12.13 6.04
N ALA A 47 1.98 -11.76 5.16
CA ALA A 47 2.88 -10.62 5.38
C ALA A 47 2.33 -9.40 4.64
N ILE A 48 1.99 -8.33 5.37
CA ILE A 48 1.56 -7.05 4.82
C ILE A 48 2.77 -6.10 4.87
N ILE A 49 3.25 -5.66 3.69
CA ILE A 49 4.49 -4.88 3.58
C ILE A 49 4.19 -3.54 2.91
N LYS A 50 4.16 -2.46 3.70
CA LYS A 50 4.02 -1.09 3.18
C LYS A 50 5.34 -0.61 2.57
N GLN A 51 5.26 0.16 1.48
CA GLN A 51 6.44 0.80 0.91
C GLN A 51 7.08 1.78 1.90
N LEU A 52 6.26 2.62 2.53
CA LEU A 52 6.65 3.54 3.59
C LEU A 52 5.44 3.88 4.49
N ASP A 53 5.65 4.74 5.49
CA ASP A 53 4.59 5.11 6.44
C ASP A 53 3.98 6.46 6.04
N HIS A 54 2.69 6.45 5.71
CA HIS A 54 1.82 7.62 5.57
C HIS A 54 0.35 7.21 5.52
N ALA A 55 -0.55 8.18 5.68
CA ALA A 55 -1.98 7.95 5.88
C ALA A 55 -2.63 7.00 4.86
N SER A 56 -2.29 7.12 3.56
CA SER A 56 -2.88 6.25 2.52
C SER A 56 -2.51 4.79 2.71
N LEU A 57 -1.20 4.50 2.88
CA LEU A 57 -0.73 3.12 3.00
C LEU A 57 -1.13 2.50 4.35
N ASP A 58 -1.25 3.33 5.39
CA ASP A 58 -1.76 2.91 6.70
C ASP A 58 -3.24 2.55 6.62
N GLU A 59 -4.05 3.35 5.91
CA GLU A 59 -5.47 3.06 5.67
C GLU A 59 -5.64 1.72 4.94
N ILE A 60 -4.90 1.51 3.85
CA ILE A 60 -4.94 0.26 3.09
C ILE A 60 -4.52 -0.92 3.97
N ALA A 61 -3.39 -0.83 4.68
CA ALA A 61 -2.89 -1.90 5.54
C ALA A 61 -3.87 -2.26 6.65
N ASN A 62 -4.49 -1.26 7.28
CA ASN A 62 -5.49 -1.45 8.32
C ASN A 62 -6.78 -2.08 7.76
N ALA A 63 -7.21 -1.70 6.56
CA ALA A 63 -8.36 -2.29 5.90
C ALA A 63 -8.11 -3.76 5.50
N VAL A 64 -6.92 -4.08 4.98
CA VAL A 64 -6.49 -5.46 4.74
C VAL A 64 -6.54 -6.28 6.02
N ALA A 65 -5.96 -5.77 7.11
CA ALA A 65 -5.94 -6.45 8.40
C ALA A 65 -7.36 -6.70 8.96
N ALA A 66 -8.21 -5.67 8.91
CA ALA A 66 -9.60 -5.78 9.40
C ALA A 66 -10.41 -6.81 8.62
N GLU A 67 -10.23 -6.89 7.29
CA GLU A 67 -10.92 -7.88 6.47
C GLU A 67 -10.37 -9.30 6.70
N LEU A 68 -9.05 -9.46 6.87
CA LEU A 68 -8.47 -10.75 7.26
C LEU A 68 -9.02 -11.25 8.62
N ASP A 69 -9.21 -10.35 9.59
CA ASP A 69 -9.84 -10.67 10.87
C ASP A 69 -11.31 -11.08 10.70
N GLN A 70 -12.05 -10.41 9.81
CA GLN A 70 -13.44 -10.73 9.48
C GLN A 70 -13.54 -12.11 8.78
N LEU A 71 -12.69 -12.36 7.79
CA LEU A 71 -12.61 -13.64 7.09
C LEU A 71 -12.25 -14.79 8.04
N ALA A 72 -11.30 -14.57 8.97
CA ALA A 72 -10.94 -15.55 9.99
C ALA A 72 -12.15 -15.96 10.86
N GLN A 73 -12.99 -14.99 11.23
CA GLN A 73 -14.20 -15.24 12.02
C GLN A 73 -15.29 -15.93 11.20
N THR A 74 -15.53 -15.46 9.98
CA THR A 74 -16.62 -15.94 9.11
C THR A 74 -16.37 -17.37 8.64
N GLU A 75 -15.13 -17.67 8.24
CA GLU A 75 -14.73 -18.98 7.72
C GLU A 75 -14.30 -19.95 8.83
N GLY A 76 -14.18 -19.48 10.08
CA GLY A 76 -13.77 -20.31 11.23
C GLY A 76 -12.34 -20.81 11.12
N VAL A 77 -11.45 -20.07 10.46
CA VAL A 77 -10.03 -20.39 10.29
C VAL A 77 -9.16 -19.44 11.07
N LYS A 78 -7.91 -19.83 11.33
CA LYS A 78 -6.93 -18.93 11.94
C LYS A 78 -6.18 -18.21 10.82
N ILE A 79 -6.15 -16.87 10.83
CA ILE A 79 -5.31 -16.05 9.97
C ILE A 79 -4.40 -15.20 10.87
N GLU A 80 -3.10 -15.34 10.71
CA GLU A 80 -2.08 -14.52 11.37
C GLU A 80 -1.47 -13.59 10.32
N TYR A 81 -1.30 -12.33 10.67
CA TYR A 81 -0.64 -11.37 9.77
C TYR A 81 0.33 -10.48 10.56
N GLU A 82 1.31 -9.95 9.83
CA GLU A 82 2.24 -8.94 10.33
C GLU A 82 2.25 -7.76 9.36
N ILE A 83 2.16 -6.55 9.91
CA ILE A 83 2.27 -5.30 9.13
C ILE A 83 3.66 -4.73 9.36
N THR A 84 4.41 -4.57 8.28
CA THR A 84 5.77 -4.02 8.29
C THR A 84 5.90 -2.86 7.30
N SER A 85 6.96 -2.06 7.43
CA SER A 85 7.22 -0.92 6.56
C SER A 85 8.65 -0.92 6.04
N GLY A 86 8.80 -0.73 4.74
CA GLY A 86 10.08 -0.55 4.08
C GLY A 86 10.71 0.83 4.27
N GLN A 87 9.96 1.77 4.84
CA GLN A 87 10.42 3.13 5.14
C GLN A 87 11.01 3.88 3.91
N GLY A 88 10.55 3.54 2.71
CA GLY A 88 11.03 4.08 1.45
C GLY A 88 12.39 3.51 0.99
N ASP A 89 12.95 2.53 1.70
CA ASP A 89 14.24 1.91 1.36
C ASP A 89 14.03 0.55 0.67
N GLN A 90 14.48 0.45 -0.58
CA GLN A 90 14.35 -0.76 -1.38
C GLN A 90 15.10 -1.97 -0.77
N THR A 91 16.18 -1.73 -0.03
CA THR A 91 16.93 -2.78 0.64
C THR A 91 16.14 -3.36 1.80
N ILE A 92 15.48 -2.52 2.57
CA ILE A 92 14.58 -2.94 3.65
C ILE A 92 13.38 -3.70 3.07
N LEU A 93 12.73 -3.18 2.02
CA LEU A 93 11.63 -3.87 1.33
C LEU A 93 12.03 -5.28 0.89
N LYS A 94 13.22 -5.41 0.28
CA LYS A 94 13.73 -6.73 -0.13
C LYS A 94 13.96 -7.65 1.06
N GLN A 95 14.55 -7.15 2.14
CA GLN A 95 14.77 -7.95 3.36
C GLN A 95 13.46 -8.44 3.96
N LEU A 96 12.44 -7.59 4.02
CA LEU A 96 11.11 -7.95 4.52
C LEU A 96 10.44 -9.02 3.66
N ALA A 97 10.49 -8.88 2.34
CA ALA A 97 9.93 -9.86 1.41
C ALA A 97 10.67 -11.22 1.49
N ASP A 98 12.00 -11.20 1.49
CA ASP A 98 12.82 -12.42 1.62
C ASP A 98 12.57 -13.12 2.97
N GLN A 99 12.42 -12.35 4.06
CA GLN A 99 12.12 -12.88 5.39
C GLN A 99 10.72 -13.52 5.42
N ALA A 100 9.71 -12.86 4.87
CA ALA A 100 8.35 -13.42 4.78
C ALA A 100 8.33 -14.78 4.05
N ILE A 101 9.06 -14.88 2.93
CA ILE A 101 9.22 -16.13 2.18
C ILE A 101 9.94 -17.20 3.02
N ALA A 102 11.03 -16.84 3.70
CA ALA A 102 11.80 -17.76 4.55
C ALA A 102 10.96 -18.28 5.74
N ASP A 103 10.11 -17.43 6.30
CA ASP A 103 9.17 -17.79 7.36
C ASP A 103 8.01 -18.65 6.85
N GLY A 104 7.88 -18.79 5.53
CA GLY A 104 6.87 -19.62 4.86
C GLY A 104 5.47 -19.05 5.04
N VAL A 105 5.26 -17.76 4.78
CA VAL A 105 3.91 -17.17 4.71
C VAL A 105 3.13 -17.75 3.54
N ASP A 106 1.81 -17.78 3.66
CA ASP A 106 0.93 -18.30 2.63
C ASP A 106 0.61 -17.26 1.54
N ALA A 107 0.77 -15.96 1.86
CA ALA A 107 0.73 -14.86 0.89
C ALA A 107 1.52 -13.64 1.40
N ILE A 108 1.98 -12.81 0.44
CA ILE A 108 2.54 -11.48 0.70
C ILE A 108 1.58 -10.45 0.12
N VAL A 109 1.24 -9.43 0.93
CA VAL A 109 0.43 -8.28 0.51
C VAL A 109 1.32 -7.04 0.52
N PRO A 110 2.06 -6.77 -0.57
CA PRO A 110 2.83 -5.54 -0.70
C PRO A 110 1.89 -4.38 -1.06
N ILE A 111 2.10 -3.23 -0.44
CA ILE A 111 1.31 -2.02 -0.67
C ILE A 111 2.20 -0.97 -1.34
N ALA A 112 1.76 -0.47 -2.49
CA ALA A 112 2.41 0.43 -3.43
C ALA A 112 3.46 -0.22 -4.36
N THR A 113 3.79 0.48 -5.45
CA THR A 113 4.45 -0.07 -6.65
C THR A 113 5.84 -0.66 -6.37
N SER A 114 6.71 0.07 -5.68
CA SER A 114 8.06 -0.43 -5.40
C SER A 114 8.06 -1.65 -4.49
N ALA A 115 7.15 -1.69 -3.49
CA ALA A 115 6.98 -2.86 -2.62
C ALA A 115 6.49 -4.08 -3.42
N ALA A 116 5.51 -3.89 -4.33
CA ALA A 116 4.98 -4.95 -5.16
C ALA A 116 6.01 -5.53 -6.13
N GLN A 117 6.78 -4.67 -6.79
CA GLN A 117 7.86 -5.11 -7.70
C GLN A 117 8.92 -5.93 -6.98
N ILE A 118 9.33 -5.49 -5.78
CA ILE A 118 10.34 -6.17 -4.97
C ILE A 118 9.78 -7.50 -4.44
N ALA A 119 8.55 -7.53 -3.95
CA ALA A 119 7.93 -8.75 -3.46
C ALA A 119 7.74 -9.79 -4.58
N ALA A 120 7.29 -9.37 -5.77
CA ALA A 120 7.17 -10.23 -6.93
C ALA A 120 8.52 -10.85 -7.34
N LEU A 121 9.58 -10.03 -7.37
CA LEU A 121 10.94 -10.51 -7.66
C LEU A 121 11.45 -11.49 -6.58
N SER A 122 11.25 -11.18 -5.30
CA SER A 122 11.65 -12.06 -4.21
C SER A 122 10.92 -13.42 -4.23
N ALA A 123 9.66 -13.43 -4.65
CA ALA A 123 8.84 -14.64 -4.71
C ALA A 123 9.07 -15.48 -5.99
N GLU A 124 9.95 -15.09 -6.92
CA GLU A 124 10.13 -15.75 -8.21
C GLU A 124 10.41 -17.24 -8.11
N ASP A 125 11.29 -17.65 -7.21
CA ASP A 125 11.65 -19.05 -7.03
C ASP A 125 10.64 -19.84 -6.18
N SER A 126 10.08 -19.22 -5.16
CA SER A 126 9.16 -19.87 -4.22
C SER A 126 7.73 -19.97 -4.75
N LYS A 127 7.35 -19.09 -5.68
CA LYS A 127 5.97 -18.91 -6.15
C LYS A 127 4.98 -18.62 -5.01
N THR A 128 5.47 -18.04 -3.91
CA THR A 128 4.60 -17.55 -2.85
C THR A 128 3.62 -16.53 -3.44
N PRO A 129 2.31 -16.66 -3.23
CA PRO A 129 1.32 -15.70 -3.73
C PRO A 129 1.65 -14.28 -3.33
N VAL A 130 1.71 -13.38 -4.30
CA VAL A 130 1.88 -11.94 -4.10
C VAL A 130 0.60 -11.25 -4.55
N VAL A 131 -0.10 -10.62 -3.60
CA VAL A 131 -1.38 -9.95 -3.85
C VAL A 131 -1.21 -8.47 -3.50
N TYR A 132 -0.80 -7.68 -4.48
CA TYR A 132 -0.48 -6.28 -4.26
C TYR A 132 -1.71 -5.40 -4.04
N ALA A 133 -1.51 -4.28 -3.37
CA ALA A 133 -2.50 -3.23 -3.16
C ALA A 133 -2.06 -1.90 -3.77
N ALA A 134 -2.99 -1.20 -4.43
CA ALA A 134 -2.84 0.16 -4.93
C ALA A 134 -1.69 0.33 -5.92
N ILE A 135 -1.77 -0.39 -7.04
CA ILE A 135 -0.86 -0.21 -8.18
C ILE A 135 -1.60 0.53 -9.30
N SER A 136 -1.15 1.74 -9.60
CA SER A 136 -1.84 2.60 -10.57
C SER A 136 -1.76 2.07 -12.00
N ASP A 137 -0.65 1.46 -12.39
CA ASP A 137 -0.47 0.80 -13.70
C ASP A 137 0.28 -0.53 -13.53
N PRO A 138 -0.42 -1.64 -13.30
CA PRO A 138 0.21 -2.96 -13.14
C PRO A 138 1.03 -3.40 -14.35
N ALA A 139 0.62 -3.02 -15.57
CA ALA A 139 1.34 -3.40 -16.79
C ALA A 139 2.66 -2.64 -16.91
N ALA A 140 2.65 -1.31 -16.70
CA ALA A 140 3.88 -0.51 -16.68
C ALA A 140 4.82 -0.90 -15.52
N ALA A 141 4.26 -1.37 -14.40
CA ALA A 141 5.02 -1.90 -13.27
C ALA A 141 5.60 -3.30 -13.52
N ASN A 142 5.32 -3.95 -14.66
CA ASN A 142 5.70 -5.34 -14.98
C ASN A 142 5.16 -6.36 -13.96
N LEU A 143 3.92 -6.18 -13.51
CA LEU A 143 3.24 -7.04 -12.53
C LEU A 143 2.09 -7.86 -13.15
N THR A 144 1.98 -7.89 -14.49
CA THR A 144 0.98 -8.66 -15.23
C THR A 144 1.59 -9.88 -15.91
N GLY A 145 0.77 -10.93 -16.13
CA GLY A 145 1.22 -12.16 -16.78
C GLY A 145 2.15 -13.02 -15.93
N ILE A 146 2.15 -12.85 -14.62
CA ILE A 146 2.96 -13.60 -13.65
C ILE A 146 2.05 -14.49 -12.83
N ASP A 147 2.21 -15.81 -12.95
CA ASP A 147 1.30 -16.85 -12.44
C ASP A 147 1.13 -16.89 -10.90
N TYR A 148 1.95 -16.18 -10.15
CA TYR A 148 1.88 -16.04 -8.68
C TYR A 148 1.64 -14.60 -8.22
N VAL A 149 1.26 -13.69 -9.11
CA VAL A 149 1.04 -12.26 -8.81
C VAL A 149 -0.35 -11.84 -9.26
N THR A 150 -1.06 -11.14 -8.40
CA THR A 150 -2.32 -10.44 -8.66
C THR A 150 -2.45 -9.25 -7.70
N GLY A 151 -3.57 -8.54 -7.70
CA GLY A 151 -3.83 -7.51 -6.73
C GLY A 151 -4.89 -6.50 -7.15
N THR A 152 -4.87 -5.33 -6.53
CA THR A 152 -5.81 -4.25 -6.81
C THR A 152 -5.12 -3.05 -7.45
N SER A 153 -5.77 -2.48 -8.46
CA SER A 153 -5.31 -1.27 -9.13
C SER A 153 -6.18 -0.07 -8.75
N ASP A 154 -5.51 1.04 -8.42
CA ASP A 154 -6.08 2.36 -8.18
C ASP A 154 -5.85 3.32 -9.36
N ALA A 155 -5.94 2.82 -10.59
CA ALA A 155 -5.63 3.58 -11.79
C ALA A 155 -6.26 4.98 -11.77
N LEU A 156 -5.41 5.99 -11.96
CA LEU A 156 -5.80 7.40 -11.87
C LEU A 156 -6.36 7.91 -13.20
N ASN A 157 -7.52 8.55 -13.17
CA ASN A 157 -8.03 9.30 -14.31
C ASN A 157 -7.50 10.74 -14.27
N THR A 158 -6.26 10.93 -14.74
CA THR A 158 -5.58 12.22 -14.74
C THR A 158 -6.33 13.27 -15.56
N GLU A 159 -6.90 12.88 -16.71
CA GLU A 159 -7.67 13.80 -17.57
C GLU A 159 -8.88 14.37 -16.80
N PHE A 160 -9.60 13.51 -16.06
CA PHE A 160 -10.75 13.95 -15.26
C PHE A 160 -10.34 14.94 -14.16
N ILE A 161 -9.20 14.73 -13.49
CA ILE A 161 -8.70 15.66 -12.48
C ILE A 161 -8.31 17.01 -13.12
N MET A 162 -7.70 16.98 -14.30
CA MET A 162 -7.43 18.20 -15.06
C MET A 162 -8.75 18.90 -15.46
N ASP A 163 -9.76 18.16 -15.89
CA ASP A 163 -11.08 18.73 -16.19
C ASP A 163 -11.73 19.37 -14.96
N MET A 164 -11.62 18.76 -13.78
CA MET A 164 -12.05 19.36 -12.50
C MET A 164 -11.32 20.70 -12.25
N MET A 165 -10.01 20.74 -12.42
CA MET A 165 -9.19 21.94 -12.24
C MET A 165 -9.68 23.09 -13.11
N PHE A 166 -9.92 22.84 -14.39
CA PHE A 166 -10.36 23.87 -15.32
C PHE A 166 -11.87 24.15 -15.26
N ALA A 167 -12.70 23.21 -14.81
CA ALA A 167 -14.09 23.47 -14.49
C ALA A 167 -14.23 24.40 -13.28
N GLN A 168 -13.37 24.25 -12.29
CA GLN A 168 -13.32 25.08 -11.09
C GLN A 168 -12.76 26.47 -11.39
N ASN A 169 -11.64 26.56 -12.15
CA ASN A 169 -11.05 27.82 -12.53
C ASN A 169 -10.54 27.79 -13.99
N PRO A 170 -11.37 28.27 -14.95
CA PRO A 170 -10.97 28.28 -16.37
C PRO A 170 -9.85 29.28 -16.69
N ASN A 171 -9.46 30.13 -15.76
CA ASN A 171 -8.43 31.15 -15.94
C ASN A 171 -7.05 30.73 -15.43
N VAL A 172 -6.84 29.48 -15.06
CA VAL A 172 -5.52 28.96 -14.69
C VAL A 172 -4.60 29.06 -15.91
N ALA A 173 -3.60 29.92 -15.84
CA ALA A 173 -2.66 30.17 -16.94
C ALA A 173 -1.38 29.32 -16.83
N LYS A 174 -1.06 28.83 -15.64
CA LYS A 174 0.13 28.02 -15.35
C LYS A 174 -0.17 27.00 -14.26
N VAL A 175 0.17 25.75 -14.49
CA VAL A 175 0.01 24.64 -13.53
C VAL A 175 1.37 24.19 -13.01
N GLY A 176 1.46 23.91 -11.72
CA GLY A 176 2.61 23.25 -11.10
C GLY A 176 2.40 21.72 -11.15
N LEU A 177 3.41 20.97 -11.59
CA LEU A 177 3.44 19.51 -11.50
C LEU A 177 4.47 19.13 -10.44
N LEU A 178 3.99 18.54 -9.33
CA LEU A 178 4.83 18.18 -8.18
C LEU A 178 4.83 16.65 -8.03
N TYR A 179 5.99 16.03 -8.13
CA TYR A 179 6.10 14.56 -8.09
C TYR A 179 7.52 14.11 -7.74
N SER A 180 7.69 12.81 -7.45
CA SER A 180 8.99 12.19 -7.23
C SER A 180 9.43 11.36 -8.43
N LEU A 181 10.72 11.49 -8.81
CA LEU A 181 11.34 10.63 -9.81
C LEU A 181 11.60 9.20 -9.30
N SER A 182 11.59 9.00 -7.98
CA SER A 182 11.73 7.67 -7.36
C SER A 182 10.42 6.88 -7.31
N GLU A 183 9.29 7.49 -7.72
CA GLU A 183 7.96 6.88 -7.71
C GLU A 183 7.53 6.48 -9.12
N PRO A 184 7.63 5.18 -9.51
CA PRO A 184 7.28 4.73 -10.86
C PRO A 184 5.83 5.00 -11.25
N ASN A 185 4.91 4.96 -10.27
CA ASN A 185 3.49 5.24 -10.44
C ASN A 185 3.18 6.70 -10.79
N SER A 186 4.11 7.63 -10.58
CA SER A 186 3.95 9.04 -10.95
C SER A 186 4.24 9.32 -12.42
N ALA A 187 4.99 8.46 -13.11
CA ALA A 187 5.50 8.73 -14.47
C ALA A 187 4.38 8.90 -15.51
N GLN A 188 3.44 7.96 -15.58
CA GLN A 188 2.36 8.01 -16.56
C GLN A 188 1.37 9.15 -16.27
N PRO A 189 0.85 9.35 -15.05
CA PRO A 189 -0.03 10.49 -14.75
C PRO A 189 0.59 11.85 -15.03
N ILE A 190 1.89 12.03 -14.80
CA ILE A 190 2.59 13.28 -15.16
C ILE A 190 2.68 13.45 -16.68
N THR A 191 2.94 12.36 -17.41
CA THR A 191 2.94 12.38 -18.88
C THR A 191 1.57 12.78 -19.42
N ASP A 192 0.49 12.20 -18.87
CA ASP A 192 -0.89 12.49 -19.27
C ASP A 192 -1.28 13.95 -18.94
N ALA A 193 -0.90 14.44 -17.74
CA ALA A 193 -1.13 15.83 -17.35
C ALA A 193 -0.43 16.81 -18.31
N LYS A 194 0.82 16.54 -18.70
CA LYS A 194 1.56 17.35 -19.66
C LYS A 194 0.89 17.34 -21.03
N ALA A 195 0.50 16.17 -21.52
CA ALA A 195 -0.20 16.05 -22.81
C ALA A 195 -1.53 16.83 -22.82
N TYR A 196 -2.29 16.76 -21.71
CA TYR A 196 -3.53 17.53 -21.54
C TYR A 196 -3.27 19.05 -21.57
N LEU A 197 -2.27 19.52 -20.82
CA LEU A 197 -1.92 20.93 -20.72
C LEU A 197 -1.40 21.48 -22.07
N ASP A 198 -0.55 20.70 -22.75
CA ASP A 198 -0.03 21.04 -24.09
C ASP A 198 -1.17 21.16 -25.11
N ALA A 199 -2.15 20.24 -25.08
CA ALA A 199 -3.30 20.28 -25.99
C ALA A 199 -4.17 21.53 -25.77
N LYS A 200 -4.21 22.05 -24.53
CA LYS A 200 -4.93 23.28 -24.18
C LYS A 200 -4.09 24.56 -24.32
N GLY A 201 -2.79 24.44 -24.57
CA GLY A 201 -1.86 25.58 -24.64
C GLY A 201 -1.63 26.25 -23.26
N ILE A 202 -1.75 25.50 -22.18
CA ILE A 202 -1.56 25.95 -20.80
C ILE A 202 -0.10 25.71 -20.40
N ALA A 203 0.56 26.73 -19.86
CA ALA A 203 1.93 26.60 -19.37
C ALA A 203 1.98 25.74 -18.09
N TYR A 204 3.09 25.03 -17.91
CA TYR A 204 3.34 24.30 -16.65
C TYR A 204 4.80 24.40 -16.22
N VAL A 205 5.03 24.15 -14.94
CA VAL A 205 6.35 24.07 -14.32
C VAL A 205 6.42 22.76 -13.54
N GLU A 206 7.49 22.02 -13.75
CA GLU A 206 7.73 20.76 -13.04
C GLU A 206 8.69 21.01 -11.87
N GLN A 207 8.34 20.49 -10.69
CA GLN A 207 9.22 20.40 -9.53
C GLN A 207 9.24 18.95 -9.04
N THR A 208 10.43 18.43 -8.81
CA THR A 208 10.61 17.05 -8.34
C THR A 208 11.29 17.02 -6.98
N ALA A 209 10.92 16.03 -6.16
CA ALA A 209 11.46 15.85 -4.82
C ALA A 209 11.53 14.36 -4.48
N ASN A 210 12.52 13.96 -3.67
CA ASN A 210 12.68 12.57 -3.21
C ASN A 210 12.76 12.47 -1.69
N THR A 211 12.68 13.60 -0.99
CA THR A 211 12.67 13.68 0.49
C THR A 211 11.67 14.74 0.94
N ASN A 212 11.19 14.66 2.17
CA ASN A 212 10.25 15.64 2.74
C ASN A 212 10.78 17.07 2.66
N ASP A 213 12.07 17.29 2.94
CA ASP A 213 12.68 18.64 2.88
C ASP A 213 12.70 19.17 1.44
N GLU A 214 12.97 18.31 0.46
CA GLU A 214 12.90 18.67 -0.95
C GLU A 214 11.47 18.98 -1.39
N VAL A 215 10.45 18.26 -0.88
CA VAL A 215 9.03 18.54 -1.17
C VAL A 215 8.66 19.95 -0.70
N VAL A 216 9.04 20.33 0.52
CA VAL A 216 8.78 21.67 1.05
C VAL A 216 9.48 22.74 0.20
N ALA A 217 10.72 22.49 -0.22
CA ALA A 217 11.43 23.41 -1.10
C ALA A 217 10.79 23.51 -2.49
N ALA A 218 10.35 22.39 -3.07
CA ALA A 218 9.67 22.33 -4.36
C ALA A 218 8.32 23.06 -4.34
N ALA A 219 7.52 22.87 -3.28
CA ALA A 219 6.27 23.60 -3.09
C ALA A 219 6.50 25.12 -3.01
N SER A 220 7.51 25.54 -2.24
CA SER A 220 7.91 26.97 -2.15
C SER A 220 8.33 27.53 -3.51
N ALA A 221 9.04 26.75 -4.34
CA ALA A 221 9.43 27.14 -5.68
C ALA A 221 8.21 27.32 -6.60
N LEU A 222 7.23 26.40 -6.56
CA LEU A 222 5.99 26.51 -7.33
C LEU A 222 5.18 27.77 -6.94
N ILE A 223 5.11 28.08 -5.65
CA ILE A 223 4.48 29.31 -5.15
C ILE A 223 5.19 30.54 -5.72
N ALA A 224 6.52 30.59 -5.66
CA ALA A 224 7.33 31.68 -6.21
C ALA A 224 7.19 31.83 -7.72
N ASP A 225 7.01 30.72 -8.45
CA ASP A 225 6.77 30.71 -9.89
C ASP A 225 5.37 31.23 -10.27
N GLY A 226 4.48 31.43 -9.30
CA GLY A 226 3.15 31.97 -9.49
C GLY A 226 2.23 31.03 -10.28
N VAL A 227 2.25 29.74 -9.95
CA VAL A 227 1.30 28.78 -10.51
C VAL A 227 -0.12 29.05 -10.00
N GLY A 228 -1.13 28.80 -10.84
CA GLY A 228 -2.53 29.00 -10.45
C GLY A 228 -3.20 27.78 -9.83
N ALA A 229 -2.59 26.60 -10.00
CA ALA A 229 -2.98 25.34 -9.40
C ALA A 229 -1.78 24.38 -9.39
N VAL A 230 -1.81 23.37 -8.54
CA VAL A 230 -0.81 22.28 -8.48
C VAL A 230 -1.49 20.94 -8.69
N PHE A 231 -0.82 20.04 -9.41
CA PHE A 231 -1.20 18.64 -9.55
C PHE A 231 -0.10 17.72 -9.03
N THR A 232 -0.50 16.73 -8.22
CA THR A 232 0.34 15.63 -7.75
C THR A 232 -0.42 14.32 -7.97
N PRO A 233 0.17 13.29 -8.63
CA PRO A 233 -0.45 11.96 -8.75
C PRO A 233 -0.52 11.23 -7.39
N THR A 234 -0.72 9.90 -7.40
CA THR A 234 -0.65 9.04 -6.20
C THR A 234 0.80 8.83 -5.73
N ASP A 235 1.52 9.90 -5.50
CA ASP A 235 2.95 9.93 -5.17
C ASP A 235 3.19 9.77 -3.66
N ASN A 236 3.85 8.69 -3.27
CA ASN A 236 4.05 8.37 -1.85
C ASN A 236 5.02 9.33 -1.14
N VAL A 237 6.02 9.85 -1.85
CA VAL A 237 6.98 10.82 -1.29
C VAL A 237 6.30 12.16 -1.01
N ILE A 238 5.50 12.65 -1.97
CA ILE A 238 4.76 13.89 -1.79
C ILE A 238 3.69 13.72 -0.70
N MET A 239 2.98 12.57 -0.68
CA MET A 239 1.96 12.28 0.33
C MET A 239 2.53 12.33 1.75
N ALA A 240 3.72 11.79 1.98
CA ALA A 240 4.37 11.80 3.29
C ALA A 240 4.65 13.22 3.82
N ALA A 241 4.73 14.21 2.91
CA ALA A 241 5.00 15.62 3.24
C ALA A 241 3.76 16.52 3.08
N GLU A 242 2.60 16.01 2.68
CA GLU A 242 1.43 16.82 2.31
C GLU A 242 1.01 17.81 3.40
N LEU A 243 0.93 17.37 4.66
CA LEU A 243 0.60 18.24 5.80
C LEU A 243 1.54 19.46 5.92
N ALA A 244 2.78 19.34 5.46
CA ALA A 244 3.76 20.43 5.54
C ALA A 244 3.61 21.48 4.42
N ILE A 245 2.98 21.11 3.28
CA ILE A 245 2.89 21.98 2.11
C ILE A 245 1.47 22.49 1.83
N ALA A 246 0.44 21.75 2.24
CA ALA A 246 -0.95 22.07 1.92
C ALA A 246 -1.38 23.46 2.42
N GLU A 247 -1.03 23.81 3.65
CA GLU A 247 -1.39 25.11 4.23
C GLU A 247 -0.72 26.27 3.48
N ASP A 248 0.51 26.09 3.01
CA ASP A 248 1.24 27.13 2.27
C ASP A 248 0.64 27.33 0.87
N PHE A 249 0.26 26.27 0.16
CA PHE A 249 -0.50 26.39 -1.08
C PHE A 249 -1.83 27.12 -0.85
N ALA A 250 -2.61 26.69 0.14
CA ALA A 250 -3.91 27.29 0.43
C ALA A 250 -3.82 28.79 0.81
N LYS A 251 -2.86 29.19 1.64
CA LYS A 251 -2.61 30.61 2.01
C LYS A 251 -2.24 31.47 0.80
N ASN A 252 -1.61 30.89 -0.21
CA ASN A 252 -1.26 31.59 -1.44
C ASN A 252 -2.37 31.49 -2.51
N GLY A 253 -3.55 30.94 -2.16
CA GLY A 253 -4.68 30.85 -3.06
C GLY A 253 -4.51 29.81 -4.17
N ILE A 254 -3.64 28.81 -3.97
CA ILE A 254 -3.27 27.79 -4.96
C ILE A 254 -3.96 26.49 -4.57
N PRO A 255 -5.00 26.01 -5.32
CA PRO A 255 -5.59 24.72 -5.10
C PRO A 255 -4.63 23.60 -5.51
N HIS A 256 -4.44 22.62 -4.61
CA HIS A 256 -3.65 21.42 -4.85
C HIS A 256 -4.59 20.26 -5.20
N TYR A 257 -4.55 19.80 -6.44
CA TYR A 257 -5.27 18.64 -6.95
C TYR A 257 -4.38 17.40 -6.89
N THR A 258 -4.93 16.28 -6.42
CA THR A 258 -4.11 15.10 -6.11
C THR A 258 -4.73 13.80 -6.60
N GLY A 259 -3.95 12.72 -6.56
CA GLY A 259 -4.37 11.40 -7.03
C GLY A 259 -5.17 10.58 -6.00
N ALA A 260 -5.24 11.00 -4.73
CA ALA A 260 -5.91 10.22 -3.68
C ALA A 260 -6.59 11.11 -2.64
N ASP A 261 -7.64 10.57 -2.01
CA ASP A 261 -8.44 11.29 -1.01
C ASP A 261 -7.69 11.54 0.31
N SER A 262 -6.72 10.69 0.64
CA SER A 262 -5.85 10.88 1.81
C SER A 262 -5.01 12.16 1.72
N PHE A 263 -4.56 12.57 0.53
CA PHE A 263 -3.98 13.90 0.35
C PHE A 263 -4.97 15.00 0.73
N VAL A 264 -6.22 14.83 0.30
CA VAL A 264 -7.28 15.82 0.57
C VAL A 264 -7.60 15.87 2.06
N ARG A 265 -7.63 14.73 2.75
CA ARG A 265 -7.73 14.69 4.22
C ARG A 265 -6.52 15.32 4.92
N ASN A 266 -5.35 15.31 4.29
CA ASN A 266 -4.14 15.97 4.80
C ASN A 266 -3.99 17.43 4.32
N GLY A 267 -5.02 18.02 3.73
CA GLY A 267 -5.08 19.44 3.44
C GLY A 267 -4.96 19.82 1.97
N ALA A 268 -4.74 18.87 1.04
CA ALA A 268 -4.91 19.16 -0.39
C ALA A 268 -6.36 19.62 -0.68
N TYR A 269 -6.57 20.25 -1.83
CA TYR A 269 -7.86 20.83 -2.14
C TYR A 269 -8.89 19.79 -2.62
N ALA A 270 -8.56 19.01 -3.64
CA ALA A 270 -9.51 18.07 -4.24
C ALA A 270 -8.83 16.92 -4.98
N THR A 271 -9.54 15.83 -5.10
CA THR A 271 -9.17 14.67 -5.91
C THR A 271 -10.39 14.05 -6.59
N CYS A 272 -10.14 13.16 -7.55
CA CYS A 272 -11.08 12.14 -8.01
C CYS A 272 -10.36 10.80 -8.06
N GLY A 273 -10.73 9.89 -7.18
CA GLY A 273 -10.00 8.63 -6.97
C GLY A 273 -10.88 7.48 -6.50
N VAL A 274 -10.24 6.49 -5.89
CA VAL A 274 -10.86 5.31 -5.27
C VAL A 274 -10.95 5.48 -3.75
N ASN A 275 -11.77 4.64 -3.11
CA ASN A 275 -11.79 4.51 -1.66
C ASN A 275 -10.71 3.50 -1.23
N TYR A 276 -9.74 3.90 -0.40
CA TYR A 276 -8.65 3.04 0.01
C TYR A 276 -9.03 2.00 1.06
N THR A 277 -10.08 2.23 1.84
CA THR A 277 -10.64 1.20 2.72
C THR A 277 -11.26 0.07 1.88
N ASP A 278 -12.07 0.40 0.86
CA ASP A 278 -12.66 -0.59 -0.05
C ASP A 278 -11.58 -1.36 -0.83
N LEU A 279 -10.51 -0.66 -1.24
CA LEU A 279 -9.37 -1.27 -1.92
C LEU A 279 -8.64 -2.27 -1.02
N GLY A 280 -8.37 -1.91 0.24
CA GLY A 280 -7.73 -2.79 1.21
C GLY A 280 -8.58 -4.03 1.50
N THR A 281 -9.90 -3.86 1.70
CA THR A 281 -10.86 -4.95 1.85
C THR A 281 -10.80 -5.90 0.65
N LYS A 282 -10.89 -5.35 -0.58
CA LYS A 282 -10.81 -6.17 -1.81
C LYS A 282 -9.46 -6.89 -1.94
N THR A 283 -8.37 -6.26 -1.54
CA THR A 283 -7.04 -6.90 -1.56
C THR A 283 -6.98 -8.10 -0.61
N ALA A 284 -7.58 -7.99 0.58
CA ALA A 284 -7.66 -9.10 1.54
C ALA A 284 -8.50 -10.28 1.00
N ASP A 285 -9.65 -10.00 0.35
CA ASP A 285 -10.45 -11.01 -0.33
C ASP A 285 -9.64 -11.76 -1.38
N LEU A 286 -8.88 -11.03 -2.20
CA LEU A 286 -8.01 -11.63 -3.21
C LEU A 286 -6.90 -12.47 -2.57
N ALA A 287 -6.29 -11.99 -1.47
CA ALA A 287 -5.27 -12.74 -0.75
C ALA A 287 -5.84 -14.03 -0.14
N TYR A 288 -7.02 -13.98 0.44
CA TYR A 288 -7.69 -15.16 0.97
C TYR A 288 -8.04 -16.17 -0.13
N SER A 289 -8.56 -15.70 -1.27
CA SER A 289 -8.83 -16.55 -2.42
C SER A 289 -7.55 -17.16 -3.00
N ALA A 290 -6.47 -16.40 -3.10
CA ALA A 290 -5.16 -16.90 -3.55
C ALA A 290 -4.63 -18.04 -2.65
N ILE A 291 -4.83 -17.94 -1.34
CA ILE A 291 -4.41 -18.93 -0.36
C ILE A 291 -5.29 -20.19 -0.41
N THR A 292 -6.61 -20.03 -0.54
CA THR A 292 -7.57 -21.13 -0.39
C THR A 292 -7.91 -21.82 -1.71
N GLU A 293 -7.97 -21.09 -2.80
CA GLU A 293 -8.36 -21.58 -4.13
C GLU A 293 -7.17 -21.69 -5.09
N GLY A 294 -6.06 -21.00 -4.77
CA GLY A 294 -4.85 -20.93 -5.58
C GLY A 294 -4.92 -19.85 -6.67
N MET A 295 -3.75 -19.55 -7.25
CA MET A 295 -3.57 -18.46 -8.22
C MET A 295 -4.13 -18.76 -9.63
N GLY A 296 -4.44 -20.01 -9.94
CA GLY A 296 -4.72 -20.45 -11.32
C GLY A 296 -5.99 -19.90 -11.96
N SER A 297 -6.91 -19.36 -11.18
CA SER A 297 -8.17 -18.76 -11.66
C SER A 297 -8.25 -17.25 -11.46
N MET A 298 -7.17 -16.65 -10.96
CA MET A 298 -7.15 -15.22 -10.67
C MET A 298 -6.79 -14.42 -11.93
N GLU A 299 -7.44 -13.27 -12.07
CA GLU A 299 -7.08 -12.27 -13.08
C GLU A 299 -5.73 -11.61 -12.71
N ASP A 300 -5.07 -11.00 -13.68
CA ASP A 300 -3.83 -10.27 -13.45
C ASP A 300 -3.99 -9.19 -12.35
N TYR A 301 -5.14 -8.52 -12.33
CA TYR A 301 -5.50 -7.57 -11.28
C TYR A 301 -6.99 -7.25 -11.29
N TYR A 302 -7.46 -6.68 -10.19
CA TYR A 302 -8.79 -6.09 -10.05
C TYR A 302 -8.67 -4.57 -10.12
N LEU A 303 -9.34 -3.97 -11.11
CA LEU A 303 -9.43 -2.51 -11.21
C LEU A 303 -10.52 -2.01 -10.27
N MET A 304 -10.15 -1.16 -9.32
CA MET A 304 -11.10 -0.56 -8.39
C MET A 304 -12.02 0.44 -9.09
N ASP A 305 -13.28 0.47 -8.67
CA ASP A 305 -14.20 1.52 -9.09
C ASP A 305 -13.72 2.87 -8.54
N GLY A 306 -13.48 3.82 -9.45
CA GLY A 306 -13.03 5.18 -9.13
C GLY A 306 -14.17 6.19 -9.27
N GLY A 307 -13.80 7.47 -9.47
CA GLY A 307 -14.76 8.54 -9.76
C GLY A 307 -15.38 9.20 -8.53
N ILE A 308 -14.85 8.92 -7.33
CA ILE A 308 -15.23 9.62 -6.10
C ILE A 308 -14.50 10.95 -6.06
N ILE A 309 -15.25 12.06 -6.13
CA ILE A 309 -14.70 13.40 -5.98
C ILE A 309 -14.66 13.73 -4.49
N THR A 310 -13.47 13.95 -3.95
CA THR A 310 -13.29 14.39 -2.55
C THR A 310 -12.79 15.81 -2.52
N VAL A 311 -13.38 16.67 -1.67
CA VAL A 311 -13.03 18.09 -1.51
C VAL A 311 -12.78 18.41 -0.04
N ASN A 312 -11.68 19.08 0.26
CA ASN A 312 -11.39 19.60 1.59
C ASN A 312 -12.04 20.96 1.79
N THR A 313 -13.02 21.03 2.68
CA THR A 313 -13.79 22.24 2.94
C THR A 313 -13.00 23.29 3.71
N ASP A 314 -12.05 22.89 4.58
CA ASP A 314 -11.18 23.81 5.30
C ASP A 314 -10.22 24.51 4.32
N THR A 315 -9.62 23.74 3.43
CA THR A 315 -8.74 24.23 2.37
C THR A 315 -9.51 25.13 1.39
N ALA A 316 -10.69 24.70 0.95
CA ALA A 316 -11.57 25.52 0.11
C ALA A 316 -11.91 26.87 0.77
N ALA A 317 -12.23 26.86 2.07
CA ALA A 317 -12.50 28.09 2.82
C ALA A 317 -11.27 29.00 2.94
N MET A 318 -10.08 28.43 3.10
CA MET A 318 -8.81 29.17 3.19
C MET A 318 -8.44 29.83 1.86
N ILE A 319 -8.58 29.11 0.75
CA ILE A 319 -8.39 29.66 -0.62
C ILE A 319 -9.47 30.71 -0.92
N GLY A 320 -10.68 30.55 -0.41
CA GLY A 320 -11.78 31.47 -0.56
C GLY A 320 -12.52 31.32 -1.88
N LYS A 321 -13.00 32.44 -2.48
CA LYS A 321 -13.84 32.40 -3.71
C LYS A 321 -13.19 31.68 -4.91
N GLN A 322 -11.88 31.55 -4.91
CA GLN A 322 -11.16 30.86 -5.97
C GLN A 322 -11.25 29.34 -5.88
N ALA A 323 -11.79 28.81 -4.79
CA ALA A 323 -12.00 27.40 -4.57
C ALA A 323 -13.51 27.05 -4.43
N GLU A 324 -14.37 27.76 -5.14
CA GLU A 324 -15.76 27.40 -5.28
C GLU A 324 -15.88 26.13 -6.11
N TYR A 325 -16.44 25.05 -5.53
CA TYR A 325 -16.45 23.71 -6.11
C TYR A 325 -17.85 23.19 -6.48
N SER A 326 -18.87 24.05 -6.45
CA SER A 326 -20.25 23.63 -6.84
C SER A 326 -20.32 23.04 -8.26
N CYS A 327 -19.37 23.41 -9.14
CA CYS A 327 -19.26 22.84 -10.48
C CYS A 327 -19.01 21.32 -10.46
N PHE A 328 -18.39 20.77 -9.43
CA PHE A 328 -18.08 19.33 -9.30
C PHE A 328 -19.36 18.49 -9.16
N ASN A 329 -20.47 19.06 -8.64
CA ASN A 329 -21.75 18.37 -8.53
C ASN A 329 -22.33 17.91 -9.88
N SER A 330 -21.91 18.55 -10.98
CA SER A 330 -22.28 18.13 -12.33
C SER A 330 -21.33 17.09 -12.94
N MET A 331 -20.20 16.82 -12.28
CA MET A 331 -19.15 15.91 -12.76
C MET A 331 -19.23 14.54 -12.09
N GLY A 332 -19.71 14.47 -10.84
CA GLY A 332 -19.81 13.22 -10.10
C GLY A 332 -20.36 13.39 -8.70
N THR A 333 -20.25 12.33 -7.90
CA THR A 333 -20.58 12.36 -6.47
C THR A 333 -19.47 13.07 -5.71
N VAL A 334 -19.82 14.14 -4.98
CA VAL A 334 -18.87 14.91 -4.17
C VAL A 334 -18.96 14.47 -2.71
N VAL A 335 -17.83 14.12 -2.15
CA VAL A 335 -17.63 13.85 -0.72
C VAL A 335 -16.83 15.00 -0.11
N GLU A 336 -17.37 15.60 0.94
CA GLU A 336 -16.73 16.70 1.65
C GLU A 336 -15.98 16.16 2.88
N VAL A 337 -14.73 16.59 3.04
CA VAL A 337 -13.90 16.26 4.20
C VAL A 337 -13.29 17.53 4.82
N THR A 338 -12.80 17.41 6.02
CA THR A 338 -12.00 18.43 6.71
C THR A 338 -10.57 17.92 6.89
N THR A 339 -9.63 18.83 7.15
CA THR A 339 -8.24 18.43 7.39
C THR A 339 -8.13 17.67 8.71
N THR A 340 -7.66 16.42 8.63
CA THR A 340 -7.27 15.61 9.79
C THR A 340 -5.76 15.80 10.01
N LYS A 341 -5.38 16.15 11.23
CA LYS A 341 -3.97 16.37 11.61
C LYS A 341 -3.41 15.13 12.32
N ASP A 342 -3.78 13.95 11.85
CA ASP A 342 -3.36 12.67 12.45
C ASP A 342 -2.10 12.14 11.77
#